data_15d5a7140d1b9f1cb2d88010dad48fc5
#
_entry.id   15d5a7140d1b9f1cb2d88010dad48fc5
#
_cell.length_a   1.000
_cell.length_b   1.000
_cell.length_c   1.000
_cell.angle_alpha   90.00
_cell.angle_beta   90.00
_cell.angle_gamma   90.00
#
_symmetry.space_group_name_H-M   'P 1'
#
loop_
_entity.id
_entity.type
_entity.pdbx_description
1 polymer ?
#
loop_
_entity_poly.entity_id
_entity_poly.type
_entity_poly.pdbx_seq_one_letter_code
_entity_poly.pdbx_strand_id
1 'polypeptide(L)'
;MEVNLKKILVTHVGSLPRKQEVVDFIFARENNQKYNQDDFDNVMNKAVLETVKKQVNSGVDIVSDGETSKISYATYVKDRYNGFSGDSPRNPPADLKLFPSFLKRLADDGGTPTYARPMCTDRVSSKGQVDLNKDIFNLKTAMKICNVSRGFMNAASPGVISLFLQNQFYSSREEYLAALADVMKT
;
A
#
# COMPACT_ATOMS: atom_id res chain seq x y z
N MET A 1 24.23 5.55 -15.45
CA MET A 1 23.12 6.49 -15.70
C MET A 1 23.51 7.81 -15.05
N GLU A 2 23.96 8.80 -15.82
CA GLU A 2 24.37 10.09 -15.27
C GLU A 2 23.15 10.81 -14.66
N VAL A 3 23.24 11.14 -13.40
CA VAL A 3 22.26 12.01 -12.73
C VAL A 3 22.56 13.45 -13.18
N ASN A 4 21.67 14.04 -13.95
CA ASN A 4 21.77 15.45 -14.29
C ASN A 4 21.56 16.29 -13.02
N LEU A 5 22.63 16.69 -12.37
CA LEU A 5 22.63 17.46 -11.11
C LEU A 5 22.22 18.93 -11.26
N LYS A 6 21.79 19.35 -12.47
CA LYS A 6 21.37 20.74 -12.73
C LYS A 6 19.96 21.07 -12.22
N LYS A 7 19.21 20.08 -11.71
CA LYS A 7 17.83 20.26 -11.24
C LYS A 7 17.61 19.45 -9.96
N ILE A 8 16.91 20.03 -8.98
CA ILE A 8 16.37 19.32 -7.84
C ILE A 8 15.19 18.48 -8.35
N LEU A 9 15.30 17.14 -8.21
CA LEU A 9 14.26 16.22 -8.66
C LEU A 9 13.13 16.16 -7.64
N VAL A 10 11.90 16.14 -8.16
CA VAL A 10 10.67 16.07 -7.37
C VAL A 10 10.00 14.71 -7.53
N THR A 11 9.52 14.16 -6.43
CA THR A 11 8.71 12.94 -6.41
C THR A 11 7.55 13.07 -5.44
N HIS A 12 6.57 12.17 -5.55
CA HIS A 12 5.49 11.99 -4.59
C HIS A 12 5.61 10.60 -3.94
N VAL A 13 5.55 10.55 -2.62
CA VAL A 13 5.50 9.31 -1.83
C VAL A 13 4.15 9.20 -1.12
N GLY A 14 3.56 8.02 -1.16
CA GLY A 14 2.31 7.72 -0.47
C GLY A 14 1.10 7.64 -1.40
N SER A 15 -0.06 7.41 -0.78
CA SER A 15 -1.32 7.21 -1.49
C SER A 15 -1.80 8.51 -2.15
N LEU A 16 -2.16 8.41 -3.42
CA LEU A 16 -2.84 9.48 -4.15
C LEU A 16 -4.36 9.26 -4.14
N PRO A 17 -5.17 10.33 -4.27
CA PRO A 17 -6.62 10.22 -4.31
C PRO A 17 -7.10 9.27 -5.40
N ARG A 18 -8.04 8.39 -5.06
CA ARG A 18 -8.62 7.38 -5.94
C ARG A 18 -10.01 7.80 -6.39
N LYS A 19 -10.38 7.39 -7.60
CA LYS A 19 -11.78 7.45 -8.04
C LYS A 19 -12.64 6.44 -7.27
N GLN A 20 -13.93 6.71 -7.14
CA GLN A 20 -14.86 5.85 -6.39
C GLN A 20 -14.84 4.40 -6.91
N GLU A 21 -14.83 4.18 -8.22
CA GLU A 21 -14.74 2.86 -8.83
C GLU A 21 -13.52 2.03 -8.32
N VAL A 22 -12.36 2.68 -8.16
CA VAL A 22 -11.15 2.04 -7.61
C VAL A 22 -11.35 1.67 -6.14
N VAL A 23 -11.96 2.58 -5.38
CA VAL A 23 -12.27 2.36 -3.95
C VAL A 23 -13.23 1.19 -3.80
N ASP A 24 -14.30 1.14 -4.60
CA ASP A 24 -15.31 0.08 -4.56
C ASP A 24 -14.68 -1.30 -4.80
N PHE A 25 -13.81 -1.45 -5.80
CA PHE A 25 -13.10 -2.70 -6.06
C PHE A 25 -12.13 -3.10 -4.94
N ILE A 26 -11.37 -2.14 -4.38
CA ILE A 26 -10.47 -2.41 -3.27
C ILE A 26 -11.27 -2.91 -2.06
N PHE A 27 -12.38 -2.25 -1.73
CA PHE A 27 -13.21 -2.65 -0.59
C PHE A 27 -14.02 -3.92 -0.85
N ALA A 28 -14.44 -4.19 -2.08
CA ALA A 28 -15.01 -5.48 -2.43
C ALA A 28 -14.03 -6.63 -2.15
N ARG A 29 -12.76 -6.47 -2.55
CA ARG A 29 -11.69 -7.44 -2.22
C ARG A 29 -11.44 -7.53 -0.72
N GLU A 30 -11.34 -6.40 -0.03
CA GLU A 30 -11.09 -6.34 1.41
C GLU A 30 -12.18 -7.05 2.22
N ASN A 31 -13.43 -6.90 1.81
CA ASN A 31 -14.59 -7.47 2.47
C ASN A 31 -14.98 -8.86 1.93
N ASN A 32 -14.11 -9.50 1.12
CA ASN A 32 -14.39 -10.80 0.49
C ASN A 32 -15.71 -10.83 -0.30
N GLN A 33 -16.13 -9.71 -0.86
CA GLN A 33 -17.29 -9.62 -1.73
C GLN A 33 -16.95 -10.15 -3.12
N LYS A 34 -17.96 -10.65 -3.83
CA LYS A 34 -17.79 -11.16 -5.19
C LYS A 34 -17.54 -9.99 -6.16
N TYR A 35 -16.47 -10.06 -6.95
CA TYR A 35 -16.17 -9.15 -8.06
C TYR A 35 -15.56 -9.92 -9.23
N ASN A 36 -15.53 -9.30 -10.40
CA ASN A 36 -14.84 -9.86 -11.58
C ASN A 36 -13.37 -9.46 -11.53
N GLN A 37 -12.47 -10.43 -11.62
CA GLN A 37 -11.02 -10.19 -11.52
C GLN A 37 -10.46 -9.42 -12.73
N ASP A 38 -10.99 -9.66 -13.94
CA ASP A 38 -10.55 -8.97 -15.15
C ASP A 38 -10.97 -7.50 -15.10
N ASP A 39 -12.16 -7.20 -14.60
CA ASP A 39 -12.63 -5.82 -14.39
C ASP A 39 -11.77 -5.11 -13.34
N PHE A 40 -11.45 -5.77 -12.24
CA PHE A 40 -10.52 -5.25 -11.23
C PHE A 40 -9.16 -4.91 -11.87
N ASP A 41 -8.56 -5.84 -12.60
CA ASP A 41 -7.24 -5.65 -13.22
C ASP A 41 -7.26 -4.49 -14.24
N ASN A 42 -8.33 -4.38 -15.04
CA ASN A 42 -8.52 -3.30 -16.01
C ASN A 42 -8.67 -1.93 -15.32
N VAL A 43 -9.47 -1.84 -14.26
CA VAL A 43 -9.67 -0.61 -13.50
C VAL A 43 -8.36 -0.17 -12.82
N MET A 44 -7.61 -1.11 -12.22
CA MET A 44 -6.31 -0.78 -11.60
C MET A 44 -5.29 -0.31 -12.62
N ASN A 45 -5.20 -0.96 -13.79
CA ASN A 45 -4.29 -0.55 -14.87
C ASN A 45 -4.59 0.88 -15.34
N LYS A 46 -5.86 1.18 -15.62
CA LYS A 46 -6.32 2.51 -16.02
C LYS A 46 -6.05 3.57 -14.95
N ALA A 47 -6.31 3.24 -13.69
CA ALA A 47 -6.11 4.16 -12.57
C ALA A 47 -4.63 4.49 -12.34
N VAL A 48 -3.73 3.51 -12.44
CA VAL A 48 -2.29 3.75 -12.36
C VAL A 48 -1.82 4.62 -13.52
N LEU A 49 -2.30 4.38 -14.75
CA LEU A 49 -1.98 5.24 -15.91
C LEU A 49 -2.43 6.69 -15.68
N GLU A 50 -3.64 6.91 -15.20
CA GLU A 50 -4.14 8.25 -14.89
C GLU A 50 -3.33 8.93 -13.78
N THR A 51 -2.95 8.17 -12.76
CA THR A 51 -2.11 8.63 -11.65
C THR A 51 -0.74 9.07 -12.14
N VAL A 52 -0.08 8.30 -13.00
CA VAL A 52 1.21 8.67 -13.58
C VAL A 52 1.08 9.89 -14.50
N LYS A 53 0.03 9.96 -15.33
CA LYS A 53 -0.25 11.15 -16.16
C LYS A 53 -0.39 12.42 -15.32
N LYS A 54 -1.11 12.37 -14.22
CA LYS A 54 -1.27 13.52 -13.32
C LYS A 54 0.06 13.96 -12.72
N GLN A 55 0.89 13.02 -12.25
CA GLN A 55 2.22 13.32 -11.72
C GLN A 55 3.08 14.02 -12.77
N VAL A 56 3.16 13.48 -13.98
CA VAL A 56 3.93 14.07 -15.09
C VAL A 56 3.43 15.50 -15.43
N ASN A 57 2.12 15.66 -15.58
CA ASN A 57 1.52 16.96 -15.89
C ASN A 57 1.72 18.01 -14.77
N SER A 58 1.95 17.55 -13.54
CA SER A 58 2.28 18.40 -12.39
C SER A 58 3.77 18.66 -12.23
N GLY A 59 4.63 18.19 -13.15
CA GLY A 59 6.07 18.42 -13.12
C GLY A 59 6.85 17.48 -12.19
N VAL A 60 6.25 16.35 -11.77
CA VAL A 60 6.95 15.33 -10.99
C VAL A 60 7.97 14.60 -11.88
N ASP A 61 9.20 14.48 -11.41
CA ASP A 61 10.33 13.90 -12.16
C ASP A 61 10.47 12.39 -11.99
N ILE A 62 10.12 11.87 -10.82
CA ILE A 62 10.19 10.45 -10.47
C ILE A 62 8.79 10.03 -10.03
N VAL A 63 8.13 9.24 -10.86
CA VAL A 63 6.73 8.87 -10.64
C VAL A 63 6.57 7.64 -9.75
N SER A 64 5.40 7.47 -9.16
CA SER A 64 5.01 6.28 -8.42
C SER A 64 3.64 5.76 -8.88
N ASP A 65 3.27 4.54 -8.45
CA ASP A 65 1.93 3.98 -8.67
C ASP A 65 0.84 4.66 -7.82
N GLY A 66 1.23 5.57 -6.91
CA GLY A 66 0.33 6.25 -5.97
C GLY A 66 -0.39 5.29 -5.02
N GLU A 67 0.14 4.09 -4.80
CA GLU A 67 -0.46 3.01 -3.99
C GLU A 67 -1.88 2.63 -4.44
N THR A 68 -2.18 2.82 -5.73
CA THR A 68 -3.53 2.76 -6.28
C THR A 68 -4.24 1.44 -5.99
N SER A 69 -3.54 0.29 -6.08
CA SER A 69 -4.10 -1.06 -5.88
C SER A 69 -4.11 -1.53 -4.42
N LYS A 70 -3.56 -0.74 -3.49
CA LYS A 70 -3.32 -1.16 -2.10
C LYS A 70 -4.37 -0.56 -1.17
N ILE A 71 -4.93 -1.36 -0.25
CA ILE A 71 -5.85 -0.85 0.78
C ILE A 71 -5.15 0.18 1.70
N SER A 72 -3.91 -0.09 2.07
CA SER A 72 -3.00 0.83 2.73
C SER A 72 -1.56 0.37 2.51
N TYR A 73 -0.59 1.27 2.71
CA TYR A 73 0.83 0.97 2.48
C TYR A 73 1.41 -0.12 3.41
N ALA A 74 0.80 -0.38 4.56
CA ALA A 74 1.27 -1.36 5.53
C ALA A 74 0.40 -2.62 5.57
N THR A 75 -0.94 -2.47 5.62
CA THR A 75 -1.83 -3.61 5.83
C THR A 75 -2.05 -4.46 4.57
N TYR A 76 -1.75 -3.94 3.37
CA TYR A 76 -1.78 -4.73 2.13
C TYR A 76 -0.85 -5.96 2.18
N VAL A 77 0.10 -5.97 3.10
CA VAL A 77 1.04 -7.08 3.33
C VAL A 77 0.31 -8.40 3.58
N LYS A 78 -0.84 -8.38 4.25
CA LYS A 78 -1.72 -9.56 4.43
C LYS A 78 -2.18 -10.18 3.11
N ASP A 79 -2.25 -9.39 2.04
CA ASP A 79 -2.64 -9.86 0.71
C ASP A 79 -1.47 -10.53 -0.02
N ARG A 80 -0.23 -10.24 0.35
CA ARG A 80 1.02 -10.75 -0.24
C ARG A 80 1.61 -11.94 0.51
N TYR A 81 1.35 -12.03 1.80
CA TYR A 81 1.94 -13.06 2.68
C TYR A 81 0.86 -13.75 3.51
N ASN A 82 1.08 -15.04 3.80
CA ASN A 82 0.33 -15.82 4.78
C ASN A 82 0.80 -15.46 6.21
N GLY A 83 0.06 -15.92 7.20
CA GLY A 83 0.39 -15.75 8.61
C GLY A 83 -0.34 -14.58 9.28
N PHE A 84 -1.24 -13.91 8.56
CA PHE A 84 -1.98 -12.75 9.07
C PHE A 84 -3.47 -13.04 9.15
N SER A 85 -4.08 -12.87 10.33
CA SER A 85 -5.52 -13.02 10.54
C SER A 85 -6.04 -12.16 11.70
N GLY A 86 -7.37 -12.17 11.88
CA GLY A 86 -8.04 -11.40 12.93
C GLY A 86 -8.07 -9.89 12.67
N ASP A 87 -8.44 -9.15 13.69
CA ASP A 87 -8.46 -7.68 13.66
C ASP A 87 -7.96 -7.16 15.01
N SER A 88 -6.88 -6.38 14.98
CA SER A 88 -6.32 -5.79 16.19
C SER A 88 -7.01 -4.48 16.54
N PRO A 89 -7.23 -4.20 17.84
CA PRO A 89 -7.79 -2.93 18.26
C PRO A 89 -6.86 -1.79 17.84
N ARG A 90 -7.47 -0.72 17.31
CA ARG A 90 -6.73 0.50 16.95
C ARG A 90 -6.38 1.28 18.22
N ASN A 91 -5.12 1.25 18.59
CA ASN A 91 -4.63 2.21 19.58
C ASN A 91 -4.45 3.57 18.91
N PRO A 92 -5.09 4.63 19.40
CA PRO A 92 -4.83 5.96 18.88
C PRO A 92 -3.37 6.35 19.11
N PRO A 93 -2.75 7.12 18.20
CA PRO A 93 -1.42 7.68 18.41
C PRO A 93 -1.30 8.37 19.78
N ALA A 94 -0.13 8.26 20.41
CA ALA A 94 0.05 8.69 21.79
C ALA A 94 -0.22 10.19 21.99
N ASP A 95 0.15 11.01 21.03
CA ASP A 95 -0.11 12.45 20.99
C ASP A 95 -1.61 12.76 20.86
N LEU A 96 -2.35 12.01 20.06
CA LEU A 96 -3.79 12.21 19.88
C LEU A 96 -4.62 11.81 21.11
N LYS A 97 -4.09 10.97 22.01
CA LYS A 97 -4.75 10.66 23.30
C LYS A 97 -4.94 11.90 24.17
N LEU A 98 -4.09 12.90 24.01
CA LEU A 98 -4.18 14.18 24.73
C LEU A 98 -5.26 15.11 24.16
N PHE A 99 -5.82 14.79 22.99
CA PHE A 99 -6.80 15.62 22.27
C PHE A 99 -8.07 14.83 21.89
N PRO A 100 -8.86 14.37 22.86
CA PRO A 100 -10.01 13.50 22.61
C PRO A 100 -11.09 14.11 21.70
N SER A 101 -11.29 15.43 21.78
CA SER A 101 -12.23 16.15 20.89
C SER A 101 -11.77 16.18 19.44
N PHE A 102 -10.46 16.25 19.21
CA PHE A 102 -9.88 16.15 17.86
C PHE A 102 -9.99 14.72 17.30
N LEU A 103 -9.71 13.70 18.13
CA LEU A 103 -9.93 12.30 17.76
C LEU A 103 -11.37 12.02 17.34
N LYS A 104 -12.34 12.55 18.12
CA LYS A 104 -13.76 12.40 17.75
C LYS A 104 -14.06 13.06 16.40
N ARG A 105 -13.60 14.28 16.18
CA ARG A 105 -13.78 14.98 14.89
C ARG A 105 -13.14 14.22 13.72
N LEU A 106 -11.92 13.68 13.90
CA LEU A 106 -11.28 12.85 12.88
C LEU A 106 -12.09 11.57 12.57
N ALA A 107 -12.72 10.98 13.56
CA ALA A 107 -13.58 9.82 13.37
C ALA A 107 -14.89 10.18 12.64
N ASP A 108 -15.48 11.34 12.97
CA ASP A 108 -16.74 11.81 12.39
C ASP A 108 -16.53 12.35 10.95
N ASP A 109 -15.44 13.08 10.71
CA ASP A 109 -15.10 13.69 9.41
C ASP A 109 -14.26 12.76 8.52
N GLY A 110 -13.73 11.68 9.07
CA GLY A 110 -12.79 10.79 8.41
C GLY A 110 -13.43 9.95 7.32
N GLY A 111 -13.43 10.45 6.10
CA GLY A 111 -13.95 9.79 4.90
C GLY A 111 -13.22 8.52 4.46
N THR A 112 -12.35 7.94 5.29
CA THR A 112 -11.69 6.68 4.97
C THR A 112 -12.44 5.53 5.62
N PRO A 113 -13.05 4.63 4.84
CA PRO A 113 -13.71 3.44 5.37
C PRO A 113 -12.77 2.65 6.28
N THR A 114 -13.33 2.06 7.33
CA THR A 114 -12.59 1.17 8.22
C THR A 114 -12.26 -0.13 7.50
N TYR A 115 -11.02 -0.59 7.62
CA TYR A 115 -10.55 -1.89 7.13
C TYR A 115 -9.84 -2.65 8.24
N ALA A 116 -9.86 -3.99 8.14
CA ALA A 116 -9.25 -4.86 9.14
C ALA A 116 -7.73 -4.65 9.24
N ARG A 117 -7.20 -4.71 10.45
CA ARG A 117 -5.76 -4.73 10.75
C ARG A 117 -5.41 -6.08 11.36
N PRO A 118 -5.09 -7.09 10.55
CA PRO A 118 -4.79 -8.40 11.08
C PRO A 118 -3.52 -8.37 11.92
N MET A 119 -3.41 -9.37 12.78
CA MET A 119 -2.22 -9.67 13.56
C MET A 119 -1.43 -10.78 12.88
N CYS A 120 -0.15 -10.90 13.18
CA CYS A 120 0.65 -12.07 12.81
C CYS A 120 0.30 -13.20 13.77
N THR A 121 -0.51 -14.15 13.30
CA THR A 121 -1.07 -15.28 14.10
C THR A 121 -0.52 -16.62 13.69
N ASP A 122 0.31 -16.66 12.63
CA ASP A 122 0.95 -17.87 12.13
C ASP A 122 2.27 -17.51 11.43
N ARG A 123 3.00 -18.55 10.97
CA ARG A 123 4.27 -18.37 10.25
C ARG A 123 4.07 -17.53 8.99
N VAL A 124 4.87 -16.48 8.86
CA VAL A 124 4.88 -15.63 7.66
C VAL A 124 5.52 -16.39 6.49
N SER A 125 4.81 -16.45 5.36
CA SER A 125 5.30 -17.07 4.12
C SER A 125 4.73 -16.36 2.89
N SER A 126 5.41 -16.45 1.74
CA SER A 126 4.97 -15.82 0.51
C SER A 126 3.70 -16.49 -0.05
N LYS A 127 2.77 -15.68 -0.57
CA LYS A 127 1.64 -16.13 -1.40
C LYS A 127 1.98 -16.20 -2.90
N GLY A 128 3.24 -15.95 -3.24
CA GLY A 128 3.70 -15.83 -4.62
C GLY A 128 3.78 -14.37 -5.08
N GLN A 129 4.21 -14.20 -6.33
CA GLN A 129 4.53 -12.86 -6.88
C GLN A 129 3.52 -12.36 -7.90
N VAL A 130 2.40 -13.03 -8.11
CA VAL A 130 1.44 -12.69 -9.17
C VAL A 130 0.96 -11.25 -9.05
N ASP A 131 0.51 -10.86 -7.88
CA ASP A 131 -0.01 -9.50 -7.64
C ASP A 131 1.10 -8.44 -7.69
N LEU A 132 2.29 -8.75 -7.16
CA LEU A 132 3.44 -7.85 -7.27
C LEU A 132 3.82 -7.62 -8.73
N ASN A 133 3.84 -8.67 -9.54
CA ASN A 133 4.13 -8.57 -10.96
C ASN A 133 3.07 -7.75 -11.71
N LYS A 134 1.79 -7.85 -11.33
CA LYS A 134 0.71 -6.99 -11.86
C LYS A 134 0.96 -5.52 -11.52
N ASP A 135 1.29 -5.20 -10.28
CA ASP A 135 1.59 -3.82 -9.86
C ASP A 135 2.79 -3.26 -10.63
N ILE A 136 3.87 -4.03 -10.75
CA ILE A 136 5.07 -3.65 -11.52
C ILE A 136 4.72 -3.45 -13.01
N PHE A 137 3.93 -4.35 -13.59
CA PHE A 137 3.49 -4.25 -14.98
C PHE A 137 2.66 -2.98 -15.21
N ASN A 138 1.72 -2.67 -14.34
CA ASN A 138 0.88 -1.47 -14.43
C ASN A 138 1.73 -0.20 -14.39
N LEU A 139 2.65 -0.09 -13.43
CA LEU A 139 3.54 1.08 -13.35
C LEU A 139 4.45 1.19 -14.58
N LYS A 140 5.11 0.11 -15.00
CA LYS A 140 5.99 0.12 -16.18
C LYS A 140 5.23 0.49 -17.46
N THR A 141 4.01 -0.02 -17.63
CA THR A 141 3.15 0.31 -18.77
C THR A 141 2.78 1.78 -18.76
N ALA A 142 2.36 2.32 -17.63
CA ALA A 142 2.03 3.73 -17.47
C ALA A 142 3.23 4.63 -17.75
N MET A 143 4.41 4.28 -17.22
CA MET A 143 5.66 5.01 -17.47
C MET A 143 6.02 5.05 -18.97
N LYS A 144 5.88 3.91 -19.66
CA LYS A 144 6.14 3.83 -21.10
C LYS A 144 5.19 4.73 -21.91
N ILE A 145 3.88 4.69 -21.59
CA ILE A 145 2.86 5.51 -22.27
C ILE A 145 3.11 7.01 -22.02
N CYS A 146 3.54 7.38 -20.79
CA CYS A 146 3.80 8.76 -20.41
C CYS A 146 5.22 9.24 -20.76
N ASN A 147 6.05 8.41 -21.40
CA ASN A 147 7.44 8.68 -21.76
C ASN A 147 8.30 9.13 -20.55
N VAL A 148 8.15 8.43 -19.41
CA VAL A 148 8.90 8.68 -18.18
C VAL A 148 9.86 7.54 -17.92
N SER A 149 11.14 7.86 -17.66
CA SER A 149 12.20 6.88 -17.46
C SER A 149 12.46 6.54 -15.98
N ARG A 150 11.92 7.33 -15.05
CA ARG A 150 12.18 7.17 -13.62
C ARG A 150 10.88 6.95 -12.85
N GLY A 151 10.85 5.88 -12.08
CA GLY A 151 9.73 5.55 -11.20
C GLY A 151 10.16 4.62 -10.09
N PHE A 152 9.36 4.54 -9.03
CA PHE A 152 9.55 3.62 -7.92
C PHE A 152 8.21 3.17 -7.35
N MET A 153 8.26 2.09 -6.58
CA MET A 153 7.15 1.63 -5.75
C MET A 153 7.65 1.56 -4.31
N ASN A 154 6.90 2.16 -3.40
CA ASN A 154 7.21 2.07 -1.97
C ASN A 154 6.62 0.79 -1.36
N ALA A 155 7.31 0.29 -0.34
CA ALA A 155 6.85 -0.81 0.50
C ALA A 155 7.15 -0.49 1.96
N ALA A 156 6.29 -0.97 2.86
CA ALA A 156 6.55 -0.86 4.29
C ALA A 156 7.75 -1.73 4.67
N SER A 157 8.66 -1.21 5.49
CA SER A 157 9.76 -1.99 6.04
C SER A 157 9.26 -3.04 7.04
N PRO A 158 10.03 -4.11 7.34
CA PRO A 158 9.69 -5.06 8.40
C PRO A 158 9.33 -4.39 9.72
N GLY A 159 10.05 -3.32 10.11
CA GLY A 159 9.77 -2.56 11.32
C GLY A 159 8.41 -1.86 11.29
N VAL A 160 8.03 -1.27 10.16
CA VAL A 160 6.72 -0.65 9.99
C VAL A 160 5.61 -1.71 9.97
N ILE A 161 5.83 -2.82 9.26
CA ILE A 161 4.87 -3.93 9.22
C ILE A 161 4.61 -4.44 10.65
N SER A 162 5.66 -4.68 11.43
CA SER A 162 5.54 -5.17 12.81
C SER A 162 4.81 -4.21 13.76
N LEU A 163 4.82 -2.91 13.45
CA LEU A 163 4.09 -1.91 14.22
C LEU A 163 2.58 -1.95 13.95
N PHE A 164 2.19 -2.14 12.67
CA PHE A 164 0.79 -2.14 12.26
C PHE A 164 0.13 -3.52 12.36
N LEU A 165 0.89 -4.60 12.12
CA LEU A 165 0.45 -5.99 12.18
C LEU A 165 1.17 -6.65 13.36
N GLN A 166 0.56 -6.57 14.55
CA GLN A 166 1.17 -6.99 15.81
C GLN A 166 1.50 -8.49 15.82
N ASN A 167 2.63 -8.84 16.44
CA ASN A 167 3.07 -10.22 16.60
C ASN A 167 2.28 -10.95 17.69
N GLN A 168 1.72 -12.11 17.35
CA GLN A 168 1.11 -13.07 18.29
C GLN A 168 1.65 -14.50 18.10
N PHE A 169 2.51 -14.73 17.11
CA PHE A 169 2.99 -16.07 16.76
C PHE A 169 4.46 -16.29 17.16
N TYR A 170 5.35 -15.36 16.83
CA TYR A 170 6.78 -15.50 17.10
C TYR A 170 7.08 -15.20 18.56
N SER A 171 8.10 -15.88 19.13
CA SER A 171 8.48 -15.78 20.54
C SER A 171 9.07 -14.41 20.91
N SER A 172 9.64 -13.69 19.92
CA SER A 172 10.21 -12.36 20.11
C SER A 172 9.90 -11.44 18.93
N ARG A 173 10.09 -10.13 19.16
CA ARG A 173 10.00 -9.13 18.10
C ARG A 173 11.10 -9.32 17.06
N GLU A 174 12.28 -9.70 17.48
CA GLU A 174 13.45 -9.94 16.64
C GLU A 174 13.21 -11.08 15.67
N GLU A 175 12.66 -12.20 16.13
CA GLU A 175 12.26 -13.32 15.27
C GLU A 175 11.20 -12.90 14.23
N TYR A 176 10.21 -12.14 14.65
CA TYR A 176 9.19 -11.65 13.75
C TYR A 176 9.77 -10.71 12.67
N LEU A 177 10.65 -9.78 13.06
CA LEU A 177 11.33 -8.89 12.12
C LEU A 177 12.21 -9.67 11.13
N ALA A 178 12.93 -10.70 11.61
CA ALA A 178 13.74 -11.56 10.76
C ALA A 178 12.86 -12.31 9.74
N ALA A 179 11.74 -12.91 10.19
CA ALA A 179 10.81 -13.61 9.31
C ALA A 179 10.22 -12.70 8.24
N LEU A 180 9.84 -11.46 8.60
CA LEU A 180 9.37 -10.45 7.64
C LEU A 180 10.47 -10.08 6.65
N ALA A 181 11.69 -9.83 7.13
CA ALA A 181 12.82 -9.48 6.27
C ALA A 181 13.15 -10.60 5.28
N ASP A 182 13.09 -11.85 5.72
CA ASP A 182 13.39 -13.01 4.87
C ASP A 182 12.33 -13.21 3.79
N VAL A 183 11.04 -13.11 4.11
CA VAL A 183 9.98 -13.26 3.12
C VAL A 183 9.94 -12.10 2.13
N MET A 184 10.43 -10.92 2.48
CA MET A 184 10.48 -9.75 1.60
C MET A 184 11.68 -9.77 0.63
N LYS A 185 12.63 -10.68 0.76
CA LYS A 185 13.75 -10.86 -0.17
C LYS A 185 13.39 -11.68 -1.41
N THR A 186 12.28 -12.41 -1.34
CA THR A 186 11.78 -13.28 -2.43
C THR A 186 10.89 -12.52 -3.38
#